data_5343a3abc5d5cfb7e8fd3032edb9072d
#
_entry.id   5343a3abc5d5cfb7e8fd3032edb9072d
#
_cell.length_a   1.000
_cell.length_b   1.000
_cell.length_c   1.000
_cell.angle_alpha   90.00
_cell.angle_beta   90.00
_cell.angle_gamma   90.00
#
_symmetry.space_group_name_H-M   'P 1'
#
loop_
_entity.id
_entity.type
_entity.pdbx_description
1 polymer ?
#
loop_
_entity_poly.entity_id
_entity_poly.type
_entity_poly.pdbx_seq_one_letter_code
_entity_poly.pdbx_strand_id
1 'polypeptide(L)'
;GNTYIDYVLSWGPMILGHAAPSVVSTIKKAAANGTSYGAPTELEVILARMIRDAFPSMEKVRLVSSGTEAVMSAIRAARGFTKRDNILKFEGCYHGHSDYLLAKAGSGLATLGIPDSLGVPADFAKHTLTVPYNDIRAVQQIVKEHRATLACIILEPIAGNMGVVPPAPEFLVSLRRLTAENDILLIFDEVISGFRVTYGGAQTLYGITPDLTVLGKIIGGGLPVGAYGGRKEIM
;
A
#
# COMPACT_ATOMS: atom_id res chain seq x y z
N GLY A 1 34.99 -3.11 15.44
CA GLY A 1 33.61 -3.23 15.87
C GLY A 1 33.12 -4.65 15.73
N ASN A 2 32.02 -4.99 16.40
CA ASN A 2 31.39 -6.32 16.28
C ASN A 2 30.67 -6.47 14.93
N THR A 3 30.64 -7.68 14.40
CA THR A 3 29.89 -8.03 13.19
C THR A 3 28.60 -8.75 13.58
N TYR A 4 27.48 -8.40 12.92
CA TYR A 4 26.16 -8.98 13.14
C TYR A 4 25.54 -9.39 11.81
N ILE A 5 24.65 -10.40 11.83
CA ILE A 5 23.82 -10.72 10.69
C ILE A 5 22.66 -9.74 10.64
N ASP A 6 22.52 -9.00 9.54
CA ASP A 6 21.44 -8.02 9.35
C ASP A 6 20.17 -8.70 8.82
N TYR A 7 19.18 -8.89 9.68
CA TYR A 7 17.83 -9.34 9.31
C TYR A 7 16.85 -8.20 9.05
N VAL A 8 17.24 -6.94 9.27
CA VAL A 8 16.37 -5.77 9.11
C VAL A 8 16.33 -5.30 7.66
N LEU A 9 17.48 -5.31 6.97
CA LEU A 9 17.63 -4.95 5.55
C LEU A 9 17.01 -3.59 5.22
N SER A 10 17.27 -2.58 6.07
CA SER A 10 16.71 -1.22 5.97
C SER A 10 15.17 -1.19 5.97
N TRP A 11 14.54 -2.02 6.79
CA TRP A 11 13.06 -2.17 6.87
C TRP A 11 12.44 -2.74 5.59
N GLY A 12 13.23 -3.55 4.85
CA GLY A 12 12.72 -4.39 3.78
C GLY A 12 13.24 -4.16 2.36
N PRO A 13 13.73 -2.97 1.94
CA PRO A 13 14.12 -2.74 0.55
C PRO A 13 15.36 -3.52 0.09
N MET A 14 16.29 -3.84 1.00
CA MET A 14 17.64 -4.31 0.64
C MET A 14 17.72 -5.83 0.50
N ILE A 15 16.87 -6.45 -0.32
CA ILE A 15 16.85 -7.92 -0.50
C ILE A 15 18.14 -8.50 -1.07
N LEU A 16 18.96 -7.70 -1.75
CA LEU A 16 20.28 -8.08 -2.28
C LEU A 16 21.44 -7.63 -1.38
N GLY A 17 21.13 -7.04 -0.19
CA GLY A 17 22.10 -6.43 0.70
C GLY A 17 22.40 -4.97 0.35
N HIS A 18 23.13 -4.29 1.24
CA HIS A 18 23.31 -2.82 1.22
C HIS A 18 24.17 -2.31 0.05
N ALA A 19 25.05 -3.11 -0.50
CA ALA A 19 25.98 -2.66 -1.53
C ALA A 19 26.19 -3.74 -2.61
N ALA A 20 25.11 -4.34 -3.10
CA ALA A 20 25.19 -5.31 -4.20
C ALA A 20 25.92 -4.69 -5.40
N PRO A 21 27.02 -5.28 -5.90
CA PRO A 21 27.87 -4.66 -6.91
C PRO A 21 27.13 -4.29 -8.20
N SER A 22 26.17 -5.11 -8.63
CA SER A 22 25.33 -4.84 -9.80
C SER A 22 24.48 -3.60 -9.63
N VAL A 23 23.85 -3.44 -8.46
CA VAL A 23 23.01 -2.27 -8.12
C VAL A 23 23.86 -1.00 -8.09
N VAL A 24 24.98 -1.04 -7.35
CA VAL A 24 25.89 0.11 -7.23
C VAL A 24 26.44 0.53 -8.59
N SER A 25 26.86 -0.44 -9.44
CA SER A 25 27.34 -0.16 -10.79
C SER A 25 26.26 0.49 -11.67
N THR A 26 25.02 0.00 -11.59
CA THR A 26 23.89 0.55 -12.37
C THR A 26 23.56 1.96 -11.94
N ILE A 27 23.54 2.26 -10.62
CA ILE A 27 23.33 3.60 -10.09
C ILE A 27 24.39 4.58 -10.61
N LYS A 28 25.67 4.21 -10.55
CA LYS A 28 26.78 5.04 -11.06
C LYS A 28 26.63 5.36 -12.55
N LYS A 29 26.28 4.35 -13.36
CA LYS A 29 26.06 4.55 -14.80
C LYS A 29 24.86 5.45 -15.08
N ALA A 30 23.75 5.24 -14.40
CA ALA A 30 22.54 6.06 -14.58
C ALA A 30 22.79 7.51 -14.14
N ALA A 31 23.43 7.72 -13.01
CA ALA A 31 23.75 9.06 -12.48
C ALA A 31 24.65 9.87 -13.41
N ALA A 32 25.55 9.22 -14.13
CA ALA A 32 26.41 9.89 -15.12
C ALA A 32 25.65 10.50 -16.30
N ASN A 33 24.42 10.01 -16.58
CA ASN A 33 23.56 10.52 -17.65
C ASN A 33 22.55 11.58 -17.14
N GLY A 34 22.45 11.75 -15.84
CA GLY A 34 21.53 12.69 -15.19
C GLY A 34 20.68 12.02 -14.13
N THR A 35 20.15 12.82 -13.20
CA THR A 35 19.42 12.35 -12.02
C THR A 35 17.96 12.81 -11.96
N SER A 36 17.56 13.76 -12.84
CA SER A 36 16.19 14.28 -12.89
C SER A 36 15.89 14.85 -14.27
N TYR A 37 14.67 14.63 -14.74
CA TYR A 37 14.23 15.04 -16.06
C TYR A 37 12.82 15.63 -15.98
N GLY A 38 12.53 16.65 -16.82
CA GLY A 38 11.21 17.26 -16.91
C GLY A 38 10.22 16.50 -17.81
N ALA A 39 10.57 15.30 -18.28
CA ALA A 39 9.76 14.44 -19.13
C ALA A 39 9.96 12.96 -18.73
N PRO A 40 8.99 12.08 -19.06
CA PRO A 40 9.14 10.64 -18.84
C PRO A 40 10.39 10.08 -19.51
N THR A 41 11.09 9.20 -18.81
CA THR A 41 12.31 8.55 -19.30
C THR A 41 12.05 7.12 -19.75
N GLU A 42 12.96 6.56 -20.56
CA GLU A 42 12.87 5.17 -20.99
C GLU A 42 12.91 4.20 -19.79
N LEU A 43 13.75 4.48 -18.78
CA LEU A 43 13.86 3.64 -17.57
C LEU A 43 12.57 3.62 -16.76
N GLU A 44 11.82 4.72 -16.68
CA GLU A 44 10.50 4.75 -16.02
C GLU A 44 9.49 3.88 -16.76
N VAL A 45 9.49 3.93 -18.10
CA VAL A 45 8.61 3.08 -18.93
C VAL A 45 8.97 1.60 -18.76
N ILE A 46 10.25 1.27 -18.74
CA ILE A 46 10.72 -0.12 -18.51
C ILE A 46 10.27 -0.60 -17.12
N LEU A 47 10.51 0.17 -16.07
CA LEU A 47 10.10 -0.17 -14.71
C LEU A 47 8.57 -0.36 -14.60
N ALA A 48 7.79 0.55 -15.19
CA ALA A 48 6.34 0.45 -15.21
C ALA A 48 5.85 -0.82 -15.93
N ARG A 49 6.49 -1.22 -17.02
CA ARG A 49 6.20 -2.50 -17.71
C ARG A 49 6.52 -3.70 -16.84
N MET A 50 7.70 -3.75 -16.22
CA MET A 50 8.10 -4.81 -15.30
C MET A 50 7.12 -4.96 -14.12
N ILE A 51 6.65 -3.84 -13.57
CA ILE A 51 5.62 -3.83 -12.52
C ILE A 51 4.31 -4.44 -13.04
N ARG A 52 3.84 -4.03 -14.21
CA ARG A 52 2.61 -4.57 -14.81
C ARG A 52 2.70 -6.07 -15.11
N ASP A 53 3.87 -6.53 -15.55
CA ASP A 53 4.11 -7.95 -15.82
C ASP A 53 4.06 -8.80 -14.54
N ALA A 54 4.55 -8.25 -13.43
CA ALA A 54 4.50 -8.88 -12.11
C ALA A 54 3.11 -8.78 -11.43
N PHE A 55 2.40 -7.67 -11.65
CA PHE A 55 1.11 -7.34 -11.04
C PHE A 55 0.06 -7.05 -12.13
N PRO A 56 -0.56 -8.06 -12.74
CA PRO A 56 -1.53 -7.84 -13.82
C PRO A 56 -2.77 -7.02 -13.41
N SER A 57 -3.06 -6.92 -12.11
CA SER A 57 -4.09 -6.03 -11.55
C SER A 57 -3.79 -4.54 -11.79
N MET A 58 -2.52 -4.19 -12.02
CA MET A 58 -2.06 -2.83 -12.27
C MET A 58 -2.05 -2.53 -13.78
N GLU A 59 -3.22 -2.38 -14.40
CA GLU A 59 -3.33 -2.05 -15.83
C GLU A 59 -2.62 -0.74 -16.20
N LYS A 60 -2.65 0.24 -15.27
CA LYS A 60 -1.87 1.47 -15.34
C LYS A 60 -1.07 1.67 -14.06
N VAL A 61 0.11 2.23 -14.21
CA VAL A 61 1.07 2.48 -13.11
C VAL A 61 1.52 3.93 -13.14
N ARG A 62 1.66 4.52 -11.96
CA ARG A 62 2.33 5.80 -11.75
C ARG A 62 3.44 5.64 -10.73
N LEU A 63 4.64 6.11 -11.06
CA LEU A 63 5.77 6.17 -10.16
C LEU A 63 5.70 7.43 -9.30
N VAL A 64 6.15 7.31 -8.06
CA VAL A 64 6.24 8.39 -7.06
C VAL A 64 7.51 8.17 -6.22
N SER A 65 7.81 9.08 -5.29
CA SER A 65 9.09 9.03 -4.56
C SER A 65 9.05 8.20 -3.27
N SER A 66 7.89 7.77 -2.82
CA SER A 66 7.77 6.99 -1.57
C SER A 66 6.49 6.14 -1.51
N GLY A 67 6.47 5.15 -0.60
CA GLY A 67 5.25 4.40 -0.30
C GLY A 67 4.14 5.27 0.28
N THR A 68 4.48 6.30 1.07
CA THR A 68 3.50 7.27 1.59
C THR A 68 2.80 8.02 0.46
N GLU A 69 3.56 8.52 -0.52
CA GLU A 69 2.99 9.18 -1.71
C GLU A 69 2.14 8.22 -2.54
N ALA A 70 2.57 6.98 -2.69
CA ALA A 70 1.81 5.95 -3.41
C ALA A 70 0.45 5.71 -2.75
N VAL A 71 0.42 5.48 -1.43
CA VAL A 71 -0.83 5.29 -0.67
C VAL A 71 -1.72 6.54 -0.73
N MET A 72 -1.15 7.71 -0.47
CA MET A 72 -1.87 8.99 -0.54
C MET A 72 -2.54 9.19 -1.91
N SER A 73 -1.83 8.87 -2.97
CA SER A 73 -2.32 9.01 -4.34
C SER A 73 -3.38 7.97 -4.69
N ALA A 74 -3.21 6.71 -4.27
CA ALA A 74 -4.19 5.64 -4.46
C ALA A 74 -5.51 5.95 -3.74
N ILE A 75 -5.46 6.43 -2.50
CA ILE A 75 -6.66 6.85 -1.76
C ILE A 75 -7.34 8.05 -2.43
N ARG A 76 -6.56 9.03 -2.91
CA ARG A 76 -7.10 10.17 -3.66
C ARG A 76 -7.81 9.71 -4.94
N ALA A 77 -7.23 8.77 -5.69
CA ALA A 77 -7.85 8.17 -6.86
C ALA A 77 -9.15 7.43 -6.50
N ALA A 78 -9.14 6.65 -5.41
CA ALA A 78 -10.32 5.95 -4.92
C ALA A 78 -11.47 6.91 -4.55
N ARG A 79 -11.17 7.96 -3.80
CA ARG A 79 -12.16 9.02 -3.46
C ARG A 79 -12.69 9.72 -4.72
N GLY A 80 -11.80 10.06 -5.65
CA GLY A 80 -12.16 10.71 -6.90
C GLY A 80 -13.08 9.86 -7.77
N PHE A 81 -12.82 8.56 -7.84
CA PHE A 81 -13.61 7.61 -8.63
C PHE A 81 -14.98 7.33 -7.99
N THR A 82 -15.01 7.02 -6.69
CA THR A 82 -16.24 6.66 -5.99
C THR A 82 -17.12 7.85 -5.59
N LYS A 83 -16.55 9.07 -5.57
CA LYS A 83 -17.18 10.29 -5.02
C LYS A 83 -17.57 10.13 -3.54
N ARG A 84 -16.79 9.37 -2.78
CA ARG A 84 -16.98 9.10 -1.36
C ARG A 84 -15.73 9.52 -0.59
N ASP A 85 -15.87 9.89 0.68
CA ASP A 85 -14.78 10.50 1.46
C ASP A 85 -14.12 9.54 2.46
N ASN A 86 -14.89 8.61 3.03
CA ASN A 86 -14.40 7.76 4.10
C ASN A 86 -13.53 6.63 3.58
N ILE A 87 -12.54 6.24 4.39
CA ILE A 87 -11.70 5.07 4.16
C ILE A 87 -11.76 4.16 5.38
N LEU A 88 -11.58 2.85 5.16
CA LEU A 88 -11.39 1.87 6.22
C LEU A 88 -9.97 1.34 6.17
N LYS A 89 -9.28 1.35 7.30
CA LYS A 89 -7.98 0.70 7.51
C LYS A 89 -8.05 -0.29 8.68
N PHE A 90 -6.98 -1.05 8.88
CA PHE A 90 -6.89 -2.03 9.96
C PHE A 90 -5.90 -1.60 11.04
N GLU A 91 -6.21 -1.91 12.30
CA GLU A 91 -5.29 -1.74 13.42
C GLU A 91 -3.99 -2.50 13.17
N GLY A 92 -2.86 -1.91 13.55
CA GLY A 92 -1.54 -2.49 13.35
C GLY A 92 -0.97 -2.37 11.93
N CYS A 93 -1.80 -2.10 10.90
CA CYS A 93 -1.33 -1.82 9.55
C CYS A 93 -0.78 -0.39 9.45
N TYR A 94 0.36 -0.25 8.76
CA TYR A 94 1.00 1.04 8.50
C TYR A 94 0.98 1.37 7.01
N HIS A 95 0.46 2.55 6.68
CA HIS A 95 0.25 2.99 5.30
C HIS A 95 0.93 4.33 4.99
N GLY A 96 2.08 4.60 5.61
CA GLY A 96 2.77 5.88 5.51
C GLY A 96 2.25 6.90 6.53
N HIS A 97 2.76 8.14 6.41
CA HIS A 97 2.56 9.17 7.44
C HIS A 97 1.67 10.33 6.99
N SER A 98 0.75 10.12 6.03
CA SER A 98 -0.28 11.12 5.75
C SER A 98 -1.21 11.26 6.97
N ASP A 99 -1.56 12.50 7.33
CA ASP A 99 -2.29 12.82 8.57
C ASP A 99 -3.55 11.97 8.79
N TYR A 100 -4.36 11.77 7.76
CA TYR A 100 -5.56 10.94 7.84
C TYR A 100 -5.29 9.43 8.00
N LEU A 101 -4.05 8.96 7.80
CA LEU A 101 -3.65 7.56 8.05
C LEU A 101 -3.06 7.35 9.44
N LEU A 102 -2.66 8.43 10.13
CA LEU A 102 -2.20 8.44 11.51
C LEU A 102 -3.39 8.51 12.47
N ALA A 103 -4.34 7.60 12.26
CA ALA A 103 -5.55 7.47 13.05
C ALA A 103 -5.64 6.07 13.65
N LYS A 104 -6.13 5.98 14.88
CA LYS A 104 -6.43 4.73 15.60
C LYS A 104 -7.91 4.60 15.90
N ALA A 105 -8.37 3.41 16.26
CA ALA A 105 -9.74 3.19 16.70
C ALA A 105 -10.03 4.03 17.95
N GLY A 106 -11.23 4.61 18.01
CA GLY A 106 -11.77 5.17 19.25
C GLY A 106 -12.27 4.05 20.19
N SER A 107 -12.88 4.43 21.32
CA SER A 107 -13.46 3.48 22.27
C SER A 107 -14.78 2.90 21.74
N GLY A 108 -14.73 1.84 20.96
CA GLY A 108 -15.89 1.13 20.42
C GLY A 108 -15.56 0.34 19.15
N LEU A 109 -16.42 -0.62 18.79
CA LEU A 109 -16.21 -1.54 17.65
C LEU A 109 -16.19 -0.83 16.28
N ALA A 110 -16.69 0.40 16.20
CA ALA A 110 -16.81 1.16 14.96
C ALA A 110 -16.78 2.66 15.27
N THR A 111 -15.61 3.24 15.44
CA THR A 111 -15.49 4.68 15.73
C THR A 111 -14.69 5.38 14.64
N LEU A 112 -15.11 6.60 14.33
CA LEU A 112 -14.31 7.55 13.57
C LEU A 112 -12.91 7.63 14.21
N GLY A 113 -11.87 7.60 13.38
CA GLY A 113 -10.49 7.61 13.86
C GLY A 113 -10.19 8.82 14.73
N ILE A 114 -9.51 8.56 15.83
CA ILE A 114 -8.88 9.63 16.63
C ILE A 114 -7.42 9.75 16.22
N PRO A 115 -6.83 10.97 16.25
CA PRO A 115 -5.42 11.13 15.94
C PRO A 115 -4.53 10.25 16.83
N ASP A 116 -3.58 9.55 16.21
CA ASP A 116 -2.59 8.70 16.91
C ASP A 116 -1.21 9.37 16.98
N SER A 117 -1.09 10.58 16.46
CA SER A 117 0.12 11.39 16.48
C SER A 117 -0.18 12.81 16.93
N LEU A 118 0.68 13.35 17.79
CA LEU A 118 0.63 14.75 18.15
C LEU A 118 0.83 15.63 16.90
N GLY A 119 -0.02 16.62 16.72
CA GLY A 119 0.02 17.52 15.57
C GLY A 119 -0.92 17.13 14.42
N VAL A 120 -1.55 15.96 14.44
CA VAL A 120 -2.63 15.64 13.50
C VAL A 120 -3.95 16.26 13.98
N PRO A 121 -4.55 17.21 13.24
CA PRO A 121 -5.85 17.77 13.59
C PRO A 121 -6.94 16.70 13.56
N ALA A 122 -7.90 16.77 14.49
CA ALA A 122 -9.00 15.81 14.57
C ALA A 122 -9.81 15.72 13.25
N ASP A 123 -9.94 16.83 12.54
CA ASP A 123 -10.65 16.88 11.26
C ASP A 123 -10.00 16.03 10.17
N PHE A 124 -8.70 15.79 10.22
CA PHE A 124 -8.02 14.89 9.27
C PHE A 124 -8.34 13.42 9.56
N ALA A 125 -8.46 13.04 10.82
CA ALA A 125 -8.74 11.67 11.22
C ALA A 125 -10.22 11.26 11.05
N LYS A 126 -11.15 12.19 11.01
CA LYS A 126 -12.61 11.92 11.01
C LYS A 126 -13.12 11.09 9.83
N HIS A 127 -12.40 11.06 8.72
CA HIS A 127 -12.75 10.27 7.53
C HIS A 127 -12.06 8.91 7.48
N THR A 128 -11.38 8.51 8.55
CA THR A 128 -10.70 7.22 8.64
C THR A 128 -11.34 6.35 9.69
N LEU A 129 -11.95 5.26 9.23
CA LEU A 129 -12.51 4.22 10.07
C LEU A 129 -11.43 3.17 10.32
N THR A 130 -11.39 2.59 11.52
CA THR A 130 -10.40 1.59 11.88
C THR A 130 -11.07 0.40 12.58
N VAL A 131 -10.69 -0.81 12.19
CA VAL A 131 -11.17 -2.07 12.78
C VAL A 131 -10.00 -3.01 13.04
N PRO A 132 -10.15 -4.01 13.93
CA PRO A 132 -9.13 -5.03 14.13
C PRO A 132 -8.81 -5.80 12.84
N TYR A 133 -7.53 -6.14 12.64
CA TYR A 133 -7.11 -6.99 11.53
C TYR A 133 -7.67 -8.42 11.70
N ASN A 134 -8.03 -9.08 10.60
CA ASN A 134 -8.66 -10.40 10.59
C ASN A 134 -10.09 -10.48 11.19
N ASP A 135 -10.72 -9.35 11.52
CA ASP A 135 -12.12 -9.31 11.97
C ASP A 135 -13.07 -8.93 10.85
N ILE A 136 -13.51 -9.93 10.07
CA ILE A 136 -14.46 -9.70 8.97
C ILE A 136 -15.84 -9.23 9.46
N ARG A 137 -16.24 -9.57 10.71
CA ARG A 137 -17.52 -9.14 11.26
C ARG A 137 -17.52 -7.63 11.53
N ALA A 138 -16.42 -7.11 12.09
CA ALA A 138 -16.25 -5.67 12.26
C ALA A 138 -16.29 -4.93 10.91
N VAL A 139 -15.63 -5.48 9.86
CA VAL A 139 -15.70 -4.90 8.51
C VAL A 139 -17.13 -4.90 7.98
N GLN A 140 -17.88 -6.00 8.11
CA GLN A 140 -19.27 -6.09 7.67
C GLN A 140 -20.16 -5.06 8.35
N GLN A 141 -19.97 -4.82 9.65
CA GLN A 141 -20.71 -3.81 10.41
C GLN A 141 -20.42 -2.40 9.87
N ILE A 142 -19.15 -2.06 9.67
CA ILE A 142 -18.75 -0.76 9.08
C ILE A 142 -19.34 -0.57 7.69
N VAL A 143 -19.26 -1.59 6.83
CA VAL A 143 -19.82 -1.51 5.47
C VAL A 143 -21.32 -1.30 5.52
N LYS A 144 -22.06 -2.01 6.41
CA LYS A 144 -23.49 -1.82 6.58
C LYS A 144 -23.85 -0.38 6.97
N GLU A 145 -23.06 0.24 7.85
CA GLU A 145 -23.34 1.60 8.38
C GLU A 145 -22.86 2.71 7.44
N HIS A 146 -21.75 2.50 6.71
CA HIS A 146 -21.04 3.54 6.00
C HIS A 146 -20.92 3.33 4.48
N ARG A 147 -21.55 2.29 3.88
CA ARG A 147 -21.36 1.94 2.47
C ARG A 147 -21.56 3.13 1.51
N ALA A 148 -22.46 4.04 1.83
CA ALA A 148 -22.74 5.21 0.99
C ALA A 148 -21.61 6.26 1.00
N THR A 149 -20.75 6.24 2.01
CA THR A 149 -19.67 7.21 2.20
C THR A 149 -18.28 6.58 2.13
N LEU A 150 -18.18 5.24 2.14
CA LEU A 150 -16.92 4.51 2.16
C LEU A 150 -16.34 4.36 0.75
N ALA A 151 -15.24 5.03 0.47
CA ALA A 151 -14.56 5.02 -0.82
C ALA A 151 -13.75 3.74 -1.04
N CYS A 152 -13.01 3.34 -0.02
CA CYS A 152 -12.12 2.18 -0.12
C CYS A 152 -11.85 1.55 1.24
N ILE A 153 -11.39 0.29 1.16
CA ILE A 153 -10.75 -0.44 2.25
C ILE A 153 -9.30 -0.66 1.86
N ILE A 154 -8.37 -0.25 2.72
CA ILE A 154 -6.92 -0.45 2.51
C ILE A 154 -6.36 -1.38 3.58
N LEU A 155 -5.50 -2.32 3.17
CA LEU A 155 -4.79 -3.21 4.09
C LEU A 155 -3.44 -3.63 3.54
N GLU A 156 -2.53 -3.96 4.45
CA GLU A 156 -1.39 -4.82 4.14
C GLU A 156 -1.94 -6.26 4.03
N PRO A 157 -1.88 -6.94 2.87
CA PRO A 157 -2.44 -8.30 2.76
C PRO A 157 -1.69 -9.33 3.60
N ILE A 158 -0.44 -9.05 3.95
CA ILE A 158 0.31 -9.65 5.06
C ILE A 158 0.83 -8.49 5.88
N ALA A 159 0.32 -8.31 7.08
CA ALA A 159 0.69 -7.16 7.91
C ALA A 159 2.11 -7.33 8.45
N GLY A 160 3.02 -6.46 8.03
CA GLY A 160 4.43 -6.52 8.40
C GLY A 160 4.79 -5.68 9.63
N ASN A 161 4.05 -4.60 9.90
CA ASN A 161 4.42 -3.62 10.92
C ASN A 161 4.03 -4.03 12.36
N MET A 162 3.10 -4.96 12.52
CA MET A 162 2.69 -5.50 13.83
C MET A 162 3.28 -6.90 14.12
N GLY A 163 4.40 -7.24 13.46
CA GLY A 163 4.98 -8.57 13.48
C GLY A 163 4.33 -9.44 12.41
N VAL A 164 4.94 -10.00 11.47
CA VAL A 164 4.41 -10.70 10.28
C VAL A 164 3.12 -11.48 10.56
N VAL A 165 1.97 -10.82 10.35
CA VAL A 165 0.66 -11.41 10.60
C VAL A 165 -0.02 -11.72 9.26
N PRO A 166 -0.17 -13.00 8.91
CA PRO A 166 -0.89 -13.40 7.71
C PRO A 166 -2.40 -13.18 7.87
N PRO A 167 -3.14 -13.06 6.75
CA PRO A 167 -4.59 -13.05 6.81
C PRO A 167 -5.11 -14.39 7.29
N ALA A 168 -6.16 -14.37 8.11
CA ALA A 168 -6.88 -15.57 8.50
C ALA A 168 -7.49 -16.27 7.27
N PRO A 169 -7.74 -17.58 7.31
CA PRO A 169 -8.44 -18.26 6.23
C PRO A 169 -9.72 -17.52 5.84
N GLU A 170 -9.99 -17.41 4.53
CA GLU A 170 -11.17 -16.75 3.95
C GLU A 170 -11.29 -15.22 4.20
N PHE A 171 -10.40 -14.60 4.98
CA PHE A 171 -10.49 -13.16 5.28
C PHE A 171 -10.40 -12.31 4.02
N LEU A 172 -9.37 -12.50 3.19
CA LEU A 172 -9.19 -11.73 1.95
C LEU A 172 -10.28 -12.04 0.90
N VAL A 173 -10.72 -13.29 0.80
CA VAL A 173 -11.82 -13.69 -0.09
C VAL A 173 -13.12 -13.00 0.31
N SER A 174 -13.43 -13.03 1.60
CA SER A 174 -14.62 -12.36 2.15
C SER A 174 -14.55 -10.85 1.98
N LEU A 175 -13.38 -10.26 2.19
CA LEU A 175 -13.15 -8.82 2.01
C LEU A 175 -13.32 -8.41 0.55
N ARG A 176 -12.74 -9.17 -0.42
CA ARG A 176 -12.90 -8.91 -1.84
C ARG A 176 -14.37 -8.99 -2.28
N ARG A 177 -15.09 -10.02 -1.83
CA ARG A 177 -16.51 -10.18 -2.13
C ARG A 177 -17.32 -9.01 -1.56
N LEU A 178 -17.14 -8.69 -0.29
CA LEU A 178 -17.86 -7.61 0.38
C LEU A 178 -17.63 -6.25 -0.30
N THR A 179 -16.40 -5.95 -0.70
CA THR A 179 -16.08 -4.69 -1.38
C THR A 179 -16.71 -4.63 -2.76
N ALA A 180 -16.69 -5.73 -3.52
CA ALA A 180 -17.32 -5.81 -4.84
C ALA A 180 -18.86 -5.65 -4.79
N GLU A 181 -19.52 -6.30 -3.82
CA GLU A 181 -20.97 -6.23 -3.62
C GLU A 181 -21.47 -4.83 -3.21
N ASN A 182 -20.59 -3.96 -2.73
CA ASN A 182 -20.94 -2.63 -2.20
C ASN A 182 -20.31 -1.46 -2.97
N ASP A 183 -19.69 -1.70 -4.12
CA ASP A 183 -18.99 -0.69 -4.93
C ASP A 183 -17.94 0.09 -4.10
N ILE A 184 -17.24 -0.62 -3.21
CA ILE A 184 -16.14 -0.12 -2.41
C ILE A 184 -14.84 -0.60 -3.03
N LEU A 185 -13.85 0.26 -3.19
CA LEU A 185 -12.57 -0.17 -3.77
C LEU A 185 -11.70 -0.88 -2.73
N LEU A 186 -11.06 -1.96 -3.16
CA LEU A 186 -10.06 -2.68 -2.36
C LEU A 186 -8.66 -2.25 -2.77
N ILE A 187 -7.88 -1.73 -1.81
CA ILE A 187 -6.49 -1.32 -2.00
C ILE A 187 -5.58 -2.29 -1.25
N PHE A 188 -4.68 -2.96 -1.96
CA PHE A 188 -3.60 -3.70 -1.32
C PHE A 188 -2.36 -2.83 -1.18
N ASP A 189 -1.93 -2.63 0.06
CA ASP A 189 -0.63 -2.06 0.38
C ASP A 189 0.42 -3.18 0.35
N GLU A 190 1.04 -3.33 -0.78
CA GLU A 190 2.12 -4.30 -1.04
C GLU A 190 3.51 -3.67 -0.91
N VAL A 191 3.63 -2.56 -0.19
CA VAL A 191 4.93 -1.88 0.03
C VAL A 191 5.93 -2.80 0.73
N ILE A 192 5.46 -3.72 1.60
CA ILE A 192 6.30 -4.74 2.25
C ILE A 192 6.24 -6.06 1.48
N SER A 193 5.06 -6.55 1.14
CA SER A 193 4.84 -7.89 0.59
C SER A 193 5.16 -8.01 -0.90
N GLY A 194 5.05 -6.93 -1.66
CA GLY A 194 5.35 -6.92 -3.10
C GLY A 194 6.79 -7.30 -3.40
N PHE A 195 6.99 -8.23 -4.33
CA PHE A 195 8.28 -8.83 -4.68
C PHE A 195 9.01 -9.55 -3.53
N ARG A 196 8.44 -9.58 -2.34
CA ARG A 196 9.04 -10.25 -1.18
C ARG A 196 8.48 -11.63 -0.97
N VAL A 197 7.15 -11.78 -0.92
CA VAL A 197 6.52 -13.09 -0.64
C VAL A 197 6.44 -13.96 -1.89
N THR A 198 6.19 -13.34 -3.03
CA THR A 198 6.31 -13.92 -4.38
C THR A 198 6.64 -12.79 -5.36
N TYR A 199 6.94 -13.14 -6.63
CA TYR A 199 7.18 -12.16 -7.71
C TYR A 199 6.00 -11.20 -7.90
N GLY A 200 4.76 -11.71 -7.85
CA GLY A 200 3.53 -10.91 -7.95
C GLY A 200 2.91 -10.53 -6.60
N GLY A 201 3.68 -10.54 -5.51
CA GLY A 201 3.23 -10.12 -4.18
C GLY A 201 2.20 -11.05 -3.53
N ALA A 202 1.57 -10.56 -2.47
CA ALA A 202 0.57 -11.32 -1.72
C ALA A 202 -0.72 -11.53 -2.53
N GLN A 203 -1.07 -10.64 -3.45
CA GLN A 203 -2.24 -10.81 -4.32
C GLN A 203 -2.13 -12.08 -5.18
N THR A 204 -0.92 -12.40 -5.67
CA THR A 204 -0.67 -13.65 -6.39
C THR A 204 -0.68 -14.85 -5.45
N LEU A 205 -0.07 -14.72 -4.27
CA LEU A 205 -0.01 -15.79 -3.27
C LEU A 205 -1.40 -16.26 -2.84
N TYR A 206 -2.33 -15.32 -2.65
CA TYR A 206 -3.69 -15.60 -2.18
C TYR A 206 -4.75 -15.65 -3.30
N GLY A 207 -4.38 -15.38 -4.55
CA GLY A 207 -5.31 -15.37 -5.67
C GLY A 207 -6.38 -14.27 -5.60
N ILE A 208 -6.07 -13.13 -4.98
CA ILE A 208 -6.99 -12.01 -4.81
C ILE A 208 -6.56 -10.83 -5.68
N THR A 209 -7.45 -10.32 -6.51
CA THR A 209 -7.21 -9.15 -7.36
C THR A 209 -7.81 -7.90 -6.71
N PRO A 210 -6.99 -6.97 -6.17
CA PRO A 210 -7.47 -5.68 -5.67
C PRO A 210 -7.83 -4.73 -6.82
N ASP A 211 -8.54 -3.64 -6.52
CA ASP A 211 -8.82 -2.57 -7.48
C ASP A 211 -7.62 -1.64 -7.68
N LEU A 212 -6.85 -1.41 -6.61
CA LEU A 212 -5.61 -0.64 -6.60
C LEU A 212 -4.54 -1.38 -5.80
N THR A 213 -3.29 -1.23 -6.22
CA THR A 213 -2.11 -1.75 -5.52
C THR A 213 -1.10 -0.64 -5.32
N VAL A 214 -0.45 -0.61 -4.16
CA VAL A 214 0.67 0.29 -3.89
C VAL A 214 1.94 -0.51 -3.63
N LEU A 215 3.05 -0.02 -4.13
CA LEU A 215 4.37 -0.63 -4.05
C LEU A 215 5.40 0.39 -3.56
N GLY A 216 6.50 -0.10 -3.03
CA GLY A 216 7.63 0.70 -2.57
C GLY A 216 8.81 -0.21 -2.21
N LYS A 217 9.64 0.23 -1.29
CA LYS A 217 10.76 -0.55 -0.73
C LYS A 217 11.59 -1.28 -1.82
N ILE A 218 11.33 -2.56 -2.09
CA ILE A 218 12.11 -3.40 -3.00
C ILE A 218 12.22 -2.80 -4.41
N ILE A 219 11.15 -2.21 -4.95
CA ILE A 219 11.18 -1.62 -6.30
C ILE A 219 12.16 -0.46 -6.44
N GLY A 220 12.54 0.18 -5.34
CA GLY A 220 13.52 1.25 -5.32
C GLY A 220 14.96 0.79 -5.25
N GLY A 221 15.24 -0.49 -4.90
CA GLY A 221 16.60 -1.00 -4.76
C GLY A 221 17.44 -0.23 -3.73
N GLY A 222 16.80 0.40 -2.74
CA GLY A 222 17.39 1.28 -1.73
C GLY A 222 17.26 2.77 -2.04
N LEU A 223 16.77 3.14 -3.23
CA LEU A 223 16.49 4.52 -3.61
C LEU A 223 15.01 4.90 -3.33
N PRO A 224 14.69 6.20 -3.22
CA PRO A 224 13.36 6.67 -2.90
C PRO A 224 12.42 6.50 -4.12
N VAL A 225 11.74 5.36 -4.19
CA VAL A 225 10.76 5.04 -5.24
C VAL A 225 9.54 4.39 -4.60
N GLY A 226 8.38 4.81 -5.03
CA GLY A 226 7.10 4.15 -4.82
C GLY A 226 6.34 4.05 -6.13
N ALA A 227 5.28 3.25 -6.14
CA ALA A 227 4.37 3.16 -7.26
C ALA A 227 2.95 2.87 -6.77
N TYR A 228 1.97 3.37 -7.49
CA TYR A 228 0.59 2.95 -7.35
C TYR A 228 -0.03 2.71 -8.72
N GLY A 229 -0.99 1.85 -8.76
CA GLY A 229 -1.69 1.53 -9.99
C GLY A 229 -2.87 0.61 -9.74
N GLY A 230 -3.58 0.29 -10.78
CA GLY A 230 -4.76 -0.56 -10.72
C GLY A 230 -5.55 -0.54 -12.01
N ARG A 231 -6.84 -0.76 -11.88
CA ARG A 231 -7.80 -0.77 -12.99
C ARG A 231 -7.72 0.55 -13.78
N LYS A 232 -7.73 0.45 -15.11
CA LYS A 232 -7.51 1.61 -16.01
C LYS A 232 -8.55 2.72 -15.86
N GLU A 233 -9.79 2.36 -15.50
CA GLU A 233 -10.89 3.32 -15.31
C GLU A 233 -10.76 4.12 -14.00
N ILE A 234 -9.97 3.65 -13.03
CA ILE A 234 -9.70 4.35 -11.78
C ILE A 234 -8.49 5.28 -11.97
N MET A 235 -7.55 4.88 -12.81
CA MET A 235 -6.26 5.54 -13.06
C MET A 235 -6.34 6.51 -14.24
#